data_8c162a5a4ae9439aec242296fcbdaf50
#
_entry.id   8c162a5a4ae9439aec242296fcbdaf50
#
_cell.length_a   1.000
_cell.length_b   1.000
_cell.length_c   1.000
_cell.angle_alpha   90.00
_cell.angle_beta   90.00
_cell.angle_gamma   90.00
#
_symmetry.space_group_name_H-M   'P 1'
#
loop_
_entity.id
_entity.type
_entity.pdbx_description
1 polymer ?
#
loop_
_entity_poly.entity_id
_entity_poly.type
_entity_poly.pdbx_seq_one_letter_code
_entity_poly.pdbx_strand_id
1 'polypeptide(L)'
;MRVMHIVGERYGALFGTSFLRDADGHIVHENSDGYPQPVIDNNRKILGFGVAPEQIGLGASFRYKDWNASLLVEGKVGGQIMSGSNAEMLGRGLHKMTVPAGGREAGFTPDGVMEDGSAVSQSLTVAQQQN
;
A
#
# COMPACT_ATOMS: atom_id res chain seq x y z
N MET A 1 1.31 -5.30 11.02
CA MET A 1 2.50 -5.37 10.15
C MET A 1 3.74 -5.05 10.96
N ARG A 2 4.87 -5.72 10.70
CA ARG A 2 6.17 -5.50 11.37
C ARG A 2 7.33 -5.75 10.41
N VAL A 3 8.48 -5.13 10.68
CA VAL A 3 9.73 -5.45 9.97
C VAL A 3 10.34 -6.68 10.62
N MET A 4 10.72 -7.65 9.80
CA MET A 4 11.33 -8.91 10.28
C MET A 4 12.52 -9.29 9.41
N HIS A 5 13.41 -10.11 9.99
CA HIS A 5 14.47 -10.79 9.27
C HIS A 5 14.09 -12.26 9.14
N ILE A 6 13.97 -12.73 7.94
CA ILE A 6 13.56 -14.10 7.60
C ILE A 6 14.72 -14.75 6.89
N VAL A 7 15.13 -15.94 7.37
CA VAL A 7 16.23 -16.70 6.78
C VAL A 7 15.89 -17.06 5.34
N GLY A 8 16.80 -16.76 4.43
CA GLY A 8 16.60 -16.96 2.99
C GLY A 8 15.97 -15.80 2.24
N GLU A 9 15.47 -14.79 2.96
CA GLU A 9 14.85 -13.60 2.38
C GLU A 9 15.75 -12.37 2.48
N ARG A 10 15.43 -11.35 1.68
CA ARG A 10 16.15 -10.07 1.73
C ARG A 10 15.94 -9.37 3.07
N TYR A 11 16.93 -8.57 3.45
CA TYR A 11 16.89 -7.78 4.67
C TYR A 11 15.70 -6.78 4.68
N GLY A 12 15.07 -6.64 5.86
CA GLY A 12 13.98 -5.68 6.05
C GLY A 12 12.66 -6.10 5.44
N ALA A 13 12.31 -7.39 5.51
CA ALA A 13 11.01 -7.87 5.06
C ALA A 13 9.87 -7.25 5.88
N LEU A 14 8.88 -6.71 5.18
CA LEU A 14 7.63 -6.21 5.76
C LEU A 14 6.66 -7.38 5.84
N PHE A 15 6.42 -7.87 7.05
CA PHE A 15 5.63 -9.07 7.31
C PHE A 15 4.30 -8.70 7.96
N GLY A 16 3.21 -9.20 7.40
CA GLY A 16 1.87 -8.89 7.88
C GLY A 16 0.76 -9.67 7.21
N THR A 17 -0.47 -9.32 7.56
CA THR A 17 -1.69 -9.79 6.92
C THR A 17 -2.02 -8.93 5.72
N SER A 18 -2.76 -9.49 4.76
CA SER A 18 -3.32 -8.77 3.62
C SER A 18 -4.82 -9.09 3.51
N PHE A 19 -5.50 -8.49 2.56
CA PHE A 19 -6.87 -8.90 2.24
C PHE A 19 -6.87 -10.21 1.47
N LEU A 20 -7.91 -11.02 1.70
CA LEU A 20 -8.17 -12.22 0.94
C LEU A 20 -8.49 -11.83 -0.50
N ARG A 21 -7.94 -12.60 -1.45
CA ARG A 21 -8.18 -12.39 -2.88
C ARG A 21 -8.67 -13.67 -3.52
N ASP A 22 -9.54 -13.51 -4.52
CA ASP A 22 -9.99 -14.60 -5.38
C ASP A 22 -8.90 -15.02 -6.39
N ALA A 23 -9.24 -15.96 -7.28
CA ALA A 23 -8.33 -16.46 -8.32
C ALA A 23 -7.95 -15.38 -9.36
N ASP A 24 -8.79 -14.38 -9.56
CA ASP A 24 -8.59 -13.25 -10.49
C ASP A 24 -7.87 -12.07 -9.83
N GLY A 25 -7.62 -12.14 -8.52
CA GLY A 25 -6.89 -11.14 -7.75
C GLY A 25 -7.76 -10.04 -7.16
N HIS A 26 -9.09 -10.13 -7.25
CA HIS A 26 -10.01 -9.19 -6.63
C HIS A 26 -10.07 -9.39 -5.11
N ILE A 27 -10.29 -8.30 -4.36
CA ILE A 27 -10.47 -8.38 -2.92
C ILE A 27 -11.83 -9.02 -2.63
N VAL A 28 -11.83 -10.03 -1.76
CA VAL A 28 -13.06 -10.69 -1.31
C VAL A 28 -13.65 -9.91 -0.13
N HIS A 29 -14.96 -9.67 -0.21
CA HIS A 29 -15.75 -9.00 0.81
C HIS A 29 -16.78 -9.96 1.40
N GLU A 30 -16.99 -9.85 2.70
CA GLU A 30 -18.12 -10.48 3.40
C GLU A 30 -19.15 -9.43 3.78
N ASN A 31 -20.40 -9.85 3.95
CA ASN A 31 -21.45 -8.98 4.45
C ASN A 31 -21.43 -9.02 5.98
N SER A 32 -20.90 -7.98 6.60
CA SER A 32 -20.87 -7.81 8.05
C SER A 32 -21.76 -6.62 8.43
N ASP A 33 -22.72 -6.86 9.31
CA ASP A 33 -23.68 -5.84 9.79
C ASP A 33 -24.44 -5.10 8.66
N GLY A 34 -24.65 -5.79 7.52
CA GLY A 34 -25.33 -5.23 6.35
C GLY A 34 -24.44 -4.44 5.41
N TYR A 35 -23.11 -4.50 5.58
CA TYR A 35 -22.14 -3.79 4.74
C TYR A 35 -21.05 -4.73 4.22
N PRO A 36 -20.55 -4.50 2.98
CA PRO A 36 -19.41 -5.24 2.45
C PRO A 36 -18.13 -4.83 3.16
N GLN A 37 -17.53 -5.75 3.90
CA GLN A 37 -16.24 -5.57 4.55
C GLN A 37 -15.19 -6.48 3.93
N PRO A 38 -13.96 -5.99 3.68
CA PRO A 38 -12.92 -6.81 3.11
C PRO A 38 -12.45 -7.87 4.10
N VAL A 39 -12.42 -9.12 3.66
CA VAL A 39 -11.97 -10.27 4.46
C VAL A 39 -10.45 -10.21 4.63
N ILE A 40 -9.99 -10.35 5.86
CA ILE A 40 -8.56 -10.40 6.17
C ILE A 40 -8.04 -11.83 5.99
N ASP A 41 -7.04 -11.98 5.13
CA ASP A 41 -6.26 -13.21 5.06
C ASP A 41 -5.37 -13.32 6.31
N ASN A 42 -5.72 -14.24 7.21
CA ASN A 42 -4.99 -14.45 8.45
C ASN A 42 -3.61 -15.11 8.25
N ASN A 43 -3.32 -15.59 7.04
CA ASN A 43 -2.01 -16.08 6.68
C ASN A 43 -1.05 -14.90 6.51
N ARG A 44 -0.16 -14.74 7.47
CA ARG A 44 0.88 -13.71 7.39
C ARG A 44 1.87 -14.02 6.30
N LYS A 45 2.19 -13.03 5.49
CA LYS A 45 3.13 -13.14 4.37
C LYS A 45 4.02 -11.92 4.23
N ILE A 46 5.04 -12.04 3.41
CA ILE A 46 5.90 -10.92 3.05
C ILE A 46 5.09 -10.01 2.11
N LEU A 47 4.86 -8.78 2.54
CA LEU A 47 4.14 -7.76 1.78
C LEU A 47 5.08 -6.92 0.94
N GLY A 48 6.38 -6.94 1.29
CA GLY A 48 7.41 -6.22 0.58
C GLY A 48 8.69 -6.09 1.40
N PHE A 49 9.57 -5.18 0.99
CA PHE A 49 10.86 -4.95 1.65
C PHE A 49 11.08 -3.46 1.88
N GLY A 50 11.42 -3.09 3.11
CA GLY A 50 11.65 -1.70 3.49
C GLY A 50 12.98 -1.13 2.99
N VAL A 51 13.92 -2.00 2.62
CA VAL A 51 15.23 -1.58 2.11
C VAL A 51 15.22 -1.64 0.59
N ALA A 52 15.70 -0.56 -0.05
CA ALA A 52 15.84 -0.49 -1.49
C ALA A 52 16.81 -1.58 -1.98
N PRO A 53 16.42 -2.41 -2.95
CA PRO A 53 17.27 -3.48 -3.46
C PRO A 53 18.45 -2.96 -4.30
N GLU A 54 18.29 -1.81 -4.89
CA GLU A 54 19.28 -1.24 -5.79
C GLU A 54 19.78 0.11 -5.27
N GLN A 55 21.09 0.28 -5.28
CA GLN A 55 21.75 1.54 -4.98
C GLN A 55 22.75 1.82 -6.11
N ILE A 56 22.66 3.00 -6.68
CA ILE A 56 23.50 3.45 -7.79
C ILE A 56 24.25 4.68 -7.31
N GLY A 57 25.56 4.68 -7.48
CA GLY A 57 26.41 5.84 -7.22
C GLY A 57 27.25 6.17 -8.45
N LEU A 58 27.24 7.43 -8.86
CA LEU A 58 28.10 7.95 -9.93
C LEU A 58 28.89 9.13 -9.38
N GLY A 59 30.21 8.99 -9.36
CA GLY A 59 31.14 10.07 -8.98
C GLY A 59 31.96 10.54 -10.17
N ALA A 60 32.09 11.85 -10.35
CA ALA A 60 32.94 12.46 -11.31
C ALA A 60 33.78 13.59 -10.66
N SER A 61 35.06 13.68 -11.01
CA SER A 61 35.91 14.77 -10.57
C SER A 61 36.66 15.34 -11.76
N PHE A 62 36.78 16.65 -11.81
CA PHE A 62 37.44 17.40 -12.86
C PHE A 62 38.38 18.41 -12.24
N ARG A 63 39.62 18.48 -12.75
CA ARG A 63 40.59 19.48 -12.36
C ARG A 63 41.20 20.12 -13.61
N TYR A 64 41.16 21.43 -13.65
CA TYR A 64 41.77 22.20 -14.71
C TYR A 64 42.40 23.49 -14.15
N LYS A 65 43.72 23.59 -14.20
CA LYS A 65 44.51 24.70 -13.61
C LYS A 65 44.11 24.88 -12.13
N ASP A 66 43.57 26.04 -11.77
CA ASP A 66 43.13 26.38 -10.42
C ASP A 66 41.68 25.99 -10.13
N TRP A 67 41.00 25.39 -11.10
CA TRP A 67 39.63 24.93 -10.97
C TRP A 67 39.57 23.47 -10.57
N ASN A 68 38.77 23.20 -9.55
CA ASN A 68 38.48 21.83 -9.11
C ASN A 68 36.97 21.68 -8.92
N ALA A 69 36.37 20.74 -9.61
CA ALA A 69 34.94 20.45 -9.51
C ALA A 69 34.74 18.95 -9.25
N SER A 70 33.81 18.62 -8.37
CA SER A 70 33.39 17.26 -8.10
C SER A 70 31.88 17.15 -8.10
N LEU A 71 31.36 16.05 -8.61
CA LEU A 71 29.96 15.71 -8.65
C LEU A 71 29.80 14.28 -8.13
N LEU A 72 28.87 14.09 -7.19
CA LEU A 72 28.43 12.77 -6.74
C LEU A 72 26.91 12.71 -6.90
N VAL A 73 26.45 11.71 -7.63
CA VAL A 73 25.02 11.41 -7.78
C VAL A 73 24.76 10.05 -7.19
N GLU A 74 23.85 9.98 -6.23
CA GLU A 74 23.40 8.73 -5.62
C GLU A 74 21.91 8.52 -5.86
N GLY A 75 21.54 7.31 -6.21
CA GLY A 75 20.16 6.90 -6.40
C GLY A 75 19.85 5.61 -5.63
N LYS A 76 18.64 5.52 -5.09
CA LYS A 76 18.09 4.28 -4.50
C LYS A 76 16.80 3.96 -5.24
N VAL A 77 16.70 2.74 -5.75
CA VAL A 77 15.54 2.29 -6.53
C VAL A 77 14.83 1.16 -5.79
N GLY A 78 13.50 1.30 -5.66
CA GLY A 78 12.67 0.35 -4.93
C GLY A 78 12.62 0.64 -3.43
N GLY A 79 12.17 -0.35 -2.68
CA GLY A 79 11.84 -0.23 -1.27
C GLY A 79 10.39 0.21 -1.06
N GLN A 80 9.82 -0.20 0.07
CA GLN A 80 8.43 0.10 0.43
C GLN A 80 8.38 0.68 1.84
N ILE A 81 7.54 1.67 2.04
CA ILE A 81 7.34 2.31 3.33
C ILE A 81 5.87 2.17 3.72
N MET A 82 5.62 1.70 4.93
CA MET A 82 4.29 1.76 5.51
C MET A 82 4.00 3.20 5.96
N SER A 83 2.98 3.80 5.37
CA SER A 83 2.49 5.12 5.80
C SER A 83 1.33 4.97 6.76
N GLY A 84 1.60 5.03 8.06
CA GLY A 84 0.56 5.05 9.09
C GLY A 84 -0.36 6.26 8.97
N SER A 85 0.18 7.42 8.59
CA SER A 85 -0.62 8.63 8.37
C SER A 85 -1.64 8.45 7.24
N ASN A 86 -1.27 7.80 6.14
CA ASN A 86 -2.21 7.53 5.05
C ASN A 86 -3.30 6.55 5.49
N ALA A 87 -2.94 5.51 6.24
CA ALA A 87 -3.91 4.56 6.78
C ALA A 87 -4.92 5.25 7.70
N GLU A 88 -4.44 6.12 8.59
CA GLU A 88 -5.30 6.89 9.50
C GLU A 88 -6.20 7.89 8.74
N MET A 89 -5.65 8.58 7.74
CA MET A 89 -6.45 9.48 6.90
C MET A 89 -7.51 8.74 6.09
N LEU A 90 -7.21 7.53 5.59
CA LEU A 90 -8.18 6.68 4.91
C LEU A 90 -9.30 6.28 5.87
N GLY A 91 -8.96 5.74 7.03
CA GLY A 91 -9.94 5.33 8.05
C GLY A 91 -10.83 6.47 8.56
N ARG A 92 -10.32 7.70 8.58
CA ARG A 92 -11.09 8.90 8.99
C ARG A 92 -11.76 9.63 7.83
N GLY A 93 -11.72 9.11 6.61
CA GLY A 93 -12.30 9.76 5.44
C GLY A 93 -11.65 11.08 5.03
N LEU A 94 -10.40 11.33 5.46
CA LEU A 94 -9.65 12.55 5.16
C LEU A 94 -8.76 12.43 3.92
N HIS A 95 -8.57 11.21 3.42
CA HIS A 95 -7.75 10.97 2.25
C HIS A 95 -8.52 11.25 0.96
N LYS A 96 -7.82 11.70 -0.09
CA LYS A 96 -8.39 11.98 -1.41
C LYS A 96 -9.17 10.79 -1.99
N MET A 97 -8.72 9.58 -1.75
CA MET A 97 -9.36 8.36 -2.24
C MET A 97 -10.75 8.10 -1.62
N THR A 98 -11.06 8.73 -0.49
CA THR A 98 -12.37 8.61 0.17
C THR A 98 -13.40 9.60 -0.37
N VAL A 99 -13.04 10.38 -1.40
CA VAL A 99 -13.94 11.33 -2.05
C VAL A 99 -14.19 10.83 -3.47
N PRO A 100 -15.29 10.08 -3.71
CA PRO A 100 -15.65 9.63 -5.05
C PRO A 100 -16.06 10.80 -5.98
N ALA A 101 -16.12 10.52 -7.27
CA ALA A 101 -16.72 11.45 -8.22
C ALA A 101 -18.18 11.71 -7.83
N GLY A 102 -18.52 12.93 -7.48
CA GLY A 102 -19.85 13.29 -6.95
C GLY A 102 -19.86 13.73 -5.49
N GLY A 103 -18.69 13.72 -4.83
CA GLY A 103 -18.55 14.15 -3.45
C GLY A 103 -18.71 13.01 -2.43
N ARG A 104 -18.56 13.36 -1.17
CA ARG A 104 -18.61 12.37 -0.07
C ARG A 104 -20.00 11.79 0.15
N GLU A 105 -21.05 12.56 -0.11
CA GLU A 105 -22.44 12.13 0.04
C GLU A 105 -22.86 11.11 -1.03
N ALA A 106 -22.15 11.03 -2.15
CA ALA A 106 -22.42 10.03 -3.19
C ALA A 106 -22.15 8.58 -2.76
N GLY A 107 -21.43 8.42 -1.66
CA GLY A 107 -20.99 7.11 -1.18
C GLY A 107 -19.83 6.54 -2.00
N PHE A 108 -19.30 5.42 -1.57
CA PHE A 108 -18.20 4.69 -2.20
C PHE A 108 -18.57 3.22 -2.34
N THR A 109 -18.46 2.68 -3.53
CA THR A 109 -18.62 1.24 -3.75
C THR A 109 -17.21 0.61 -3.76
N PRO A 110 -16.90 -0.31 -2.82
CA PRO A 110 -15.62 -1.00 -2.81
C PRO A 110 -15.42 -1.80 -4.10
N ASP A 111 -14.19 -1.76 -4.60
CA ASP A 111 -13.79 -2.60 -5.73
C ASP A 111 -13.45 -4.01 -5.23
N GLY A 112 -14.12 -5.01 -5.76
CA GLY A 112 -13.93 -6.40 -5.35
C GLY A 112 -15.14 -7.28 -5.62
N VAL A 113 -15.11 -8.45 -5.02
CA VAL A 113 -16.17 -9.47 -5.13
C VAL A 113 -16.66 -9.88 -3.75
N MET A 114 -17.90 -10.32 -3.68
CA MET A 114 -18.45 -10.95 -2.48
C MET A 114 -17.95 -12.41 -2.39
N GLU A 115 -18.12 -13.06 -1.24
CA GLU A 115 -17.75 -14.47 -1.05
C GLU A 115 -18.42 -15.42 -2.05
N ASP A 116 -19.59 -15.07 -2.57
CA ASP A 116 -20.32 -15.82 -3.59
C ASP A 116 -19.82 -15.59 -5.02
N GLY A 117 -18.79 -14.74 -5.21
CA GLY A 117 -18.23 -14.38 -6.50
C GLY A 117 -18.98 -13.24 -7.23
N SER A 118 -20.05 -12.70 -6.67
CA SER A 118 -20.76 -11.56 -7.24
C SER A 118 -19.96 -10.26 -7.04
N ALA A 119 -20.10 -9.30 -7.95
CA ALA A 119 -19.48 -7.98 -7.78
C ALA A 119 -20.11 -7.23 -6.59
N VAL A 120 -19.30 -6.51 -5.84
CA VAL A 120 -19.81 -5.64 -4.77
C VAL A 120 -20.63 -4.51 -5.41
N SER A 121 -21.91 -4.47 -5.13
CA SER A 121 -22.86 -3.48 -5.68
C SER A 121 -23.31 -2.44 -4.66
N GLN A 122 -23.09 -2.70 -3.38
CA GLN A 122 -23.53 -1.83 -2.31
C GLN A 122 -22.59 -0.64 -2.12
N SER A 123 -23.15 0.57 -2.16
CA SER A 123 -22.40 1.79 -1.86
C SER A 123 -22.35 2.04 -0.35
N LEU A 124 -21.16 2.33 0.15
CA LEU A 124 -20.90 2.69 1.55
C LEU A 124 -21.00 4.20 1.73
N THR A 125 -21.75 4.67 2.70
CA THR A 125 -21.73 6.08 3.12
C THR A 125 -20.48 6.39 3.94
N VAL A 126 -20.16 7.67 4.14
CA VAL A 126 -18.99 8.09 4.94
C VAL A 126 -19.00 7.50 6.35
N ALA A 127 -20.17 7.42 6.99
CA ALA A 127 -20.31 6.84 8.32
C ALA A 127 -20.01 5.34 8.36
N GLN A 128 -20.30 4.63 7.26
CA GLN A 128 -20.09 3.18 7.13
C GLN A 128 -18.65 2.82 6.74
N GLN A 129 -17.88 3.77 6.21
CA GLN A 129 -16.46 3.59 5.90
C GLN A 129 -15.55 3.69 7.14
N GLN A 130 -16.07 4.14 8.28
CA GLN A 130 -15.32 4.41 9.50
C GLN A 130 -15.42 3.27 10.54
N ASN A 131 -16.24 2.28 10.31
CA ASN A 131 -16.35 1.07 11.12
C ASN A 131 -15.63 -0.08 10.44
#